data_6c038590bd0a871cb5517f2e1429ea51
#
_entry.id   6c038590bd0a871cb5517f2e1429ea51
#
_cell.length_a   1.000
_cell.length_b   1.000
_cell.length_c   1.000
_cell.angle_alpha   90.00
_cell.angle_beta   90.00
_cell.angle_gamma   90.00
#
_symmetry.space_group_name_H-M   'P 1'
#
loop_
_entity.id
_entity.type
_entity.pdbx_description
1 polymer ?
#
loop_
_entity_poly.entity_id
_entity_poly.type
_entity_poly.pdbx_seq_one_letter_code
_entity_poly.pdbx_strand_id
1 'polypeptide(L)'
;MLKPREIERLPTRMVELYSQAEIDALEYMARRIAAFDDFIPAAQWQYQKLIEMGNYHSYIVKALAAMTNKTEDEIRSIMERSGLKSLRFDSNVYKESGLDPPPLAASPALQAVMRAGMENTMGLFENLTRTTANTSTQQFEQALDRAWMQVSSGAFSHQDATRMAVKSLARDGLASIRYPSGHIDHMDVAVRRAVLTGINQASLKMTETLADEMGCDLVEVTAHAGARTGVGVADHSAWQGKVYSRSGTHRKYPSLVEKTGYGTGPGLGGWNCRHSFFPFIEGFS
;
A
#
# COMPACT_ATOMS: atom_id res chain seq x y z
N MET A 1 20.59 -4.73 0.49
CA MET A 1 19.72 -3.86 1.33
C MET A 1 19.08 -2.78 0.47
N LEU A 2 17.80 -2.52 0.65
CA LEU A 2 17.10 -1.36 0.07
C LEU A 2 17.33 -0.15 0.97
N LYS A 3 17.79 0.97 0.39
CA LYS A 3 17.91 2.23 1.12
C LYS A 3 16.52 2.87 1.29
N PRO A 4 16.25 3.61 2.40
CA PRO A 4 14.95 4.24 2.65
C PRO A 4 14.43 5.11 1.49
N ARG A 5 15.29 5.87 0.82
CA ARG A 5 14.92 6.68 -0.37
C ARG A 5 14.53 5.82 -1.58
N GLU A 6 15.09 4.62 -1.70
CA GLU A 6 14.73 3.70 -2.78
C GLU A 6 13.38 3.07 -2.52
N ILE A 7 13.14 2.63 -1.28
CA ILE A 7 11.83 2.13 -0.84
C ILE A 7 10.76 3.19 -1.12
N GLU A 8 11.03 4.46 -0.81
CA GLU A 8 10.08 5.56 -1.01
C GLU A 8 9.68 5.77 -2.48
N ARG A 9 10.55 5.47 -3.43
CA ARG A 9 10.31 5.64 -4.86
C ARG A 9 9.64 4.44 -5.54
N LEU A 10 9.61 3.28 -4.89
CA LEU A 10 9.03 2.07 -5.48
C LEU A 10 7.58 2.26 -5.96
N PRO A 11 6.69 2.99 -5.25
CA PRO A 11 5.30 3.15 -5.66
C PRO A 11 5.07 4.12 -6.81
N THR A 12 6.04 4.96 -7.19
CA THR A 12 5.81 6.10 -8.11
C THR A 12 5.09 5.67 -9.39
N ARG A 13 5.61 4.64 -10.06
CA ARG A 13 5.00 4.15 -11.31
C ARG A 13 3.61 3.57 -11.12
N MET A 14 3.39 2.88 -10.00
CA MET A 14 2.08 2.33 -9.67
C MET A 14 1.06 3.43 -9.40
N VAL A 15 1.43 4.46 -8.65
CA VAL A 15 0.57 5.63 -8.39
C VAL A 15 0.21 6.31 -9.71
N GLU A 16 1.16 6.53 -10.62
CA GLU A 16 0.89 7.10 -11.95
C GLU A 16 -0.13 6.26 -12.75
N LEU A 17 0.01 4.94 -12.75
CA LEU A 17 -0.92 4.05 -13.46
C LEU A 17 -2.35 4.13 -12.88
N TYR A 18 -2.48 4.19 -11.57
CA TYR A 18 -3.79 4.29 -10.92
C TYR A 18 -4.41 5.70 -10.98
N SER A 19 -3.60 6.75 -11.16
CA SER A 19 -4.10 8.13 -11.30
C SER A 19 -5.04 8.29 -12.51
N GLN A 20 -4.78 7.58 -13.61
CA GLN A 20 -5.69 7.64 -14.76
C GLN A 20 -7.03 6.98 -14.46
N ALA A 21 -7.02 5.83 -13.79
CA ALA A 21 -8.28 5.17 -13.37
C ALA A 21 -9.08 6.02 -12.37
N GLU A 22 -8.40 6.77 -11.52
CA GLU A 22 -9.03 7.74 -10.61
C GLU A 22 -9.73 8.86 -11.39
N ILE A 23 -9.03 9.48 -12.35
CA ILE A 23 -9.59 10.53 -13.20
C ILE A 23 -10.83 10.02 -13.94
N ASP A 24 -10.72 8.85 -14.59
CA ASP A 24 -11.81 8.25 -15.34
C ASP A 24 -13.04 7.96 -14.46
N ALA A 25 -12.81 7.51 -13.21
CA ALA A 25 -13.88 7.26 -12.25
C ALA A 25 -14.57 8.55 -11.79
N LEU A 26 -13.81 9.60 -11.50
CA LEU A 26 -14.35 10.92 -11.13
C LEU A 26 -15.11 11.58 -12.28
N GLU A 27 -14.61 11.45 -13.50
CA GLU A 27 -15.32 11.90 -14.70
C GLU A 27 -16.62 11.13 -14.94
N TYR A 28 -16.63 9.81 -14.71
CA TYR A 28 -17.85 9.02 -14.77
C TYR A 28 -18.92 9.57 -13.80
N MET A 29 -18.55 9.73 -12.53
CA MET A 29 -19.43 10.30 -11.52
C MET A 29 -19.96 11.69 -11.94
N ALA A 30 -19.07 12.58 -12.39
CA ALA A 30 -19.43 13.93 -12.81
C ALA A 30 -20.42 13.94 -13.97
N ARG A 31 -20.20 13.11 -15.00
CA ARG A 31 -21.12 12.98 -16.14
C ARG A 31 -22.49 12.46 -15.72
N ARG A 32 -22.55 11.51 -14.80
CA ARG A 32 -23.84 10.96 -14.33
C ARG A 32 -24.61 11.94 -13.47
N ILE A 33 -23.92 12.73 -12.60
CA ILE A 33 -24.56 13.83 -11.84
C ILE A 33 -25.11 14.89 -12.80
N ALA A 34 -24.37 15.25 -13.84
CA ALA A 34 -24.78 16.24 -14.82
C ALA A 34 -25.94 15.79 -15.73
N ALA A 35 -26.18 14.51 -15.85
CA ALA A 35 -27.23 13.94 -16.70
C ALA A 35 -28.65 14.01 -16.09
N PHE A 36 -28.80 14.41 -14.84
CA PHE A 36 -30.11 14.64 -14.21
C PHE A 36 -30.58 16.04 -14.57
N ASP A 37 -31.51 16.16 -15.53
CA ASP A 37 -31.89 17.44 -16.13
C ASP A 37 -32.85 18.29 -15.28
N ASP A 38 -33.69 17.68 -14.39
CA ASP A 38 -34.73 18.37 -13.65
C ASP A 38 -35.01 17.75 -12.27
N PHE A 39 -35.90 18.46 -11.51
CA PHE A 39 -36.44 17.92 -10.26
C PHE A 39 -37.19 16.60 -10.51
N ILE A 40 -36.72 15.56 -9.86
CA ILE A 40 -37.32 14.23 -9.89
C ILE A 40 -37.98 13.96 -8.53
N PRO A 41 -39.25 13.50 -8.49
CA PRO A 41 -39.92 13.15 -7.25
C PRO A 41 -39.12 12.12 -6.45
N ALA A 42 -39.19 12.21 -5.12
CA ALA A 42 -38.31 11.38 -4.22
C ALA A 42 -38.35 9.87 -4.49
N ALA A 43 -39.52 9.31 -4.78
CA ALA A 43 -39.65 7.88 -5.08
C ALA A 43 -38.92 7.48 -6.39
N GLN A 44 -39.06 8.30 -7.43
CA GLN A 44 -38.39 8.09 -8.71
C GLN A 44 -36.89 8.34 -8.57
N TRP A 45 -36.48 9.31 -7.77
CA TRP A 45 -35.08 9.55 -7.43
C TRP A 45 -34.43 8.35 -6.80
N GLN A 46 -35.03 7.74 -5.77
CA GLN A 46 -34.48 6.55 -5.11
C GLN A 46 -34.25 5.40 -6.09
N TYR A 47 -35.19 5.19 -7.00
CA TYR A 47 -35.06 4.13 -8.02
C TYR A 47 -33.90 4.42 -9.00
N GLN A 48 -33.83 5.63 -9.53
CA GLN A 48 -32.77 6.01 -10.46
C GLN A 48 -31.38 6.00 -9.78
N LYS A 49 -31.30 6.47 -8.55
CA LYS A 49 -30.08 6.42 -7.76
C LYS A 49 -29.54 5.00 -7.63
N LEU A 50 -30.40 4.02 -7.31
CA LEU A 50 -29.99 2.63 -7.21
C LEU A 50 -29.42 2.07 -8.53
N ILE A 51 -30.02 2.43 -9.66
CA ILE A 51 -29.51 2.05 -10.98
C ILE A 51 -28.12 2.67 -11.21
N GLU A 52 -27.96 3.96 -10.94
CA GLU A 52 -26.69 4.65 -11.14
C GLU A 52 -25.57 4.09 -10.26
N MET A 53 -25.88 3.81 -9.00
CA MET A 53 -24.92 3.17 -8.08
C MET A 53 -24.49 1.78 -8.58
N GLY A 54 -25.43 0.96 -9.07
CA GLY A 54 -25.14 -0.38 -9.64
C GLY A 54 -24.26 -0.28 -10.89
N ASN A 55 -24.56 0.65 -11.78
CA ASN A 55 -23.79 0.93 -13.00
C ASN A 55 -22.36 1.39 -12.66
N TYR A 56 -22.23 2.33 -11.74
CA TYR A 56 -20.93 2.83 -11.30
C TYR A 56 -20.11 1.72 -10.61
N HIS A 57 -20.74 0.96 -9.70
CA HIS A 57 -20.05 -0.14 -9.01
C HIS A 57 -19.49 -1.16 -10.01
N SER A 58 -20.30 -1.55 -11.01
CA SER A 58 -19.86 -2.47 -12.06
C SER A 58 -18.74 -1.89 -12.92
N TYR A 59 -18.81 -0.62 -13.24
CA TYR A 59 -17.78 0.10 -13.98
C TYR A 59 -16.45 0.12 -13.20
N ILE A 60 -16.46 0.58 -11.93
CA ILE A 60 -15.23 0.76 -11.15
C ILE A 60 -14.55 -0.58 -10.83
N VAL A 61 -15.31 -1.64 -10.56
CA VAL A 61 -14.74 -2.98 -10.38
C VAL A 61 -13.99 -3.43 -11.63
N LYS A 62 -14.58 -3.27 -12.82
CA LYS A 62 -13.94 -3.65 -14.09
C LYS A 62 -12.69 -2.80 -14.36
N ALA A 63 -12.77 -1.48 -14.14
CA ALA A 63 -11.66 -0.57 -14.37
C ALA A 63 -10.46 -0.90 -13.47
N LEU A 64 -10.71 -1.10 -12.18
CA LEU A 64 -9.65 -1.42 -11.22
C LEU A 64 -9.09 -2.84 -11.39
N ALA A 65 -9.92 -3.83 -11.72
CA ALA A 65 -9.45 -5.17 -12.04
C ALA A 65 -8.54 -5.16 -13.29
N ALA A 66 -8.90 -4.41 -14.32
CA ALA A 66 -8.06 -4.23 -15.51
C ALA A 66 -6.73 -3.54 -15.17
N MET A 67 -6.73 -2.59 -14.22
CA MET A 67 -5.50 -1.94 -13.72
C MET A 67 -4.65 -2.95 -12.93
N THR A 68 -5.23 -3.74 -12.03
CA THR A 68 -4.51 -4.76 -11.28
C THR A 68 -3.79 -5.74 -12.20
N ASN A 69 -4.47 -6.21 -13.25
CA ASN A 69 -3.86 -7.10 -14.25
C ASN A 69 -2.69 -6.43 -15.01
N LYS A 70 -2.84 -5.16 -15.42
CA LYS A 70 -1.77 -4.40 -16.09
C LYS A 70 -0.57 -4.13 -15.19
N THR A 71 -0.77 -4.08 -13.88
CA THR A 71 0.28 -3.76 -12.92
C THR A 71 0.99 -5.00 -12.38
N GLU A 72 0.52 -6.21 -12.68
CA GLU A 72 1.15 -7.46 -12.24
C GLU A 72 2.62 -7.54 -12.69
N ASP A 73 2.90 -7.26 -13.96
CA ASP A 73 4.27 -7.28 -14.50
C ASP A 73 5.16 -6.23 -13.84
N GLU A 74 4.62 -5.03 -13.57
CA GLU A 74 5.36 -3.98 -12.86
C GLU A 74 5.66 -4.37 -11.42
N ILE A 75 4.69 -4.94 -10.70
CA ILE A 75 4.88 -5.45 -9.33
C ILE A 75 5.93 -6.56 -9.34
N ARG A 76 5.85 -7.51 -10.28
CA ARG A 76 6.84 -8.57 -10.47
C ARG A 76 8.23 -7.99 -10.67
N SER A 77 8.38 -7.05 -11.60
CA SER A 77 9.64 -6.39 -11.91
C SER A 77 10.22 -5.63 -10.71
N ILE A 78 9.38 -4.91 -9.97
CA ILE A 78 9.81 -4.21 -8.74
C ILE A 78 10.25 -5.22 -7.67
N MET A 79 9.50 -6.30 -7.48
CA MET A 79 9.79 -7.34 -6.50
C MET A 79 11.13 -8.03 -6.79
N GLU A 80 11.34 -8.46 -8.03
CA GLU A 80 12.59 -9.10 -8.46
C GLU A 80 13.79 -8.17 -8.28
N ARG A 81 13.71 -6.93 -8.77
CA ARG A 81 14.80 -5.95 -8.63
C ARG A 81 15.11 -5.65 -7.17
N SER A 82 14.07 -5.47 -6.34
CA SER A 82 14.23 -5.13 -4.94
C SER A 82 14.78 -6.31 -4.14
N GLY A 83 14.24 -7.51 -4.37
CA GLY A 83 14.69 -8.73 -3.72
C GLY A 83 16.14 -9.08 -4.10
N LEU A 84 16.48 -9.06 -5.40
CA LEU A 84 17.86 -9.30 -5.85
C LEU A 84 18.85 -8.27 -5.30
N LYS A 85 18.43 -7.00 -5.18
CA LYS A 85 19.29 -5.96 -4.60
C LYS A 85 19.54 -6.19 -3.13
N SER A 86 18.51 -6.58 -2.37
CA SER A 86 18.65 -6.90 -0.94
C SER A 86 19.58 -8.10 -0.77
N LEU A 87 19.32 -9.19 -1.48
CA LEU A 87 20.16 -10.40 -1.41
C LEU A 87 21.62 -10.16 -1.81
N ARG A 88 21.89 -9.36 -2.84
CA ARG A 88 23.27 -9.02 -3.22
C ARG A 88 24.01 -8.31 -2.11
N PHE A 89 23.36 -7.37 -1.44
CA PHE A 89 23.96 -6.67 -0.32
C PHE A 89 24.26 -7.64 0.84
N ASP A 90 23.27 -8.44 1.23
CA ASP A 90 23.40 -9.40 2.33
C ASP A 90 24.45 -10.44 2.02
N SER A 91 24.48 -10.97 0.78
CA SER A 91 25.50 -11.90 0.30
C SER A 91 26.90 -11.31 0.35
N ASN A 92 27.08 -10.02 0.08
CA ASN A 92 28.40 -9.39 0.20
C ASN A 92 28.86 -9.33 1.65
N VAL A 93 27.96 -9.00 2.61
CA VAL A 93 28.28 -9.03 4.04
C VAL A 93 28.77 -10.42 4.45
N TYR A 94 28.10 -11.49 4.04
CA TYR A 94 28.52 -12.86 4.33
C TYR A 94 29.86 -13.22 3.69
N LYS A 95 30.09 -12.86 2.42
CA LYS A 95 31.34 -13.13 1.70
C LYS A 95 32.54 -12.42 2.33
N GLU A 96 32.36 -11.18 2.74
CA GLU A 96 33.40 -10.41 3.44
C GLU A 96 33.76 -11.03 4.79
N SER A 97 32.81 -11.74 5.42
CA SER A 97 33.07 -12.51 6.65
C SER A 97 33.60 -13.95 6.41
N GLY A 98 33.89 -14.31 5.16
CA GLY A 98 34.41 -15.62 4.79
C GLY A 98 33.36 -16.72 4.63
N LEU A 99 32.07 -16.38 4.59
CA LEU A 99 30.97 -17.29 4.34
C LEU A 99 30.55 -17.28 2.87
N ASP A 100 29.99 -18.39 2.36
CA ASP A 100 29.53 -18.50 0.97
C ASP A 100 27.99 -18.67 0.90
N PRO A 101 27.24 -17.58 0.81
CA PRO A 101 25.78 -17.62 0.74
C PRO A 101 25.30 -18.18 -0.60
N PRO A 102 24.22 -19.00 -0.60
CA PRO A 102 23.67 -19.55 -1.83
C PRO A 102 23.06 -18.41 -2.69
N PRO A 103 23.22 -18.48 -4.03
CA PRO A 103 22.50 -17.59 -4.91
C PRO A 103 21.00 -17.94 -4.92
N LEU A 104 20.13 -16.95 -5.25
CA LEU A 104 18.68 -17.17 -5.32
C LEU A 104 18.28 -18.42 -6.09
N ALA A 105 18.94 -18.70 -7.22
CA ALA A 105 18.65 -19.85 -8.07
C ALA A 105 18.94 -21.20 -7.40
N ALA A 106 19.82 -21.23 -6.41
CA ALA A 106 20.21 -22.44 -5.68
C ALA A 106 19.47 -22.63 -4.35
N SER A 107 18.69 -21.63 -3.89
CA SER A 107 17.90 -21.72 -2.65
C SER A 107 16.41 -21.86 -2.94
N PRO A 108 15.81 -23.04 -2.75
CA PRO A 108 14.37 -23.23 -2.85
C PRO A 108 13.58 -22.38 -1.85
N ALA A 109 14.13 -22.11 -0.67
CA ALA A 109 13.51 -21.30 0.36
C ALA A 109 13.41 -19.84 -0.08
N LEU A 110 14.48 -19.24 -0.61
CA LEU A 110 14.47 -17.88 -1.15
C LEU A 110 13.51 -17.74 -2.34
N GLN A 111 13.45 -18.73 -3.22
CA GLN A 111 12.51 -18.76 -4.34
C GLN A 111 11.05 -18.82 -3.84
N ALA A 112 10.78 -19.64 -2.83
CA ALA A 112 9.44 -19.74 -2.23
C ALA A 112 9.02 -18.40 -1.59
N VAL A 113 9.91 -17.73 -0.87
CA VAL A 113 9.66 -16.42 -0.27
C VAL A 113 9.38 -15.36 -1.34
N MET A 114 10.12 -15.37 -2.44
CA MET A 114 9.86 -14.42 -3.55
C MET A 114 8.48 -14.64 -4.17
N ARG A 115 8.06 -15.89 -4.41
CA ARG A 115 6.72 -16.20 -4.90
C ARG A 115 5.64 -15.78 -3.91
N ALA A 116 5.77 -16.15 -2.63
CA ALA A 116 4.83 -15.75 -1.59
C ALA A 116 4.74 -14.22 -1.43
N GLY A 117 5.85 -13.51 -1.54
CA GLY A 117 5.88 -12.05 -1.54
C GLY A 117 5.11 -11.45 -2.71
N MET A 118 5.21 -12.03 -3.91
CA MET A 118 4.44 -11.63 -5.08
C MET A 118 2.94 -11.87 -4.87
N GLU A 119 2.55 -13.07 -4.46
CA GLU A 119 1.15 -13.43 -4.20
C GLU A 119 0.52 -12.54 -3.12
N ASN A 120 1.23 -12.29 -2.02
CA ASN A 120 0.76 -11.40 -0.96
C ASN A 120 0.58 -9.96 -1.45
N THR A 121 1.53 -9.46 -2.25
CA THR A 121 1.44 -8.10 -2.81
C THR A 121 0.26 -7.99 -3.78
N MET A 122 0.03 -8.97 -4.64
CA MET A 122 -1.14 -9.02 -5.52
C MET A 122 -2.44 -9.07 -4.72
N GLY A 123 -2.50 -9.86 -3.65
CA GLY A 123 -3.65 -9.91 -2.73
C GLY A 123 -3.97 -8.55 -2.09
N LEU A 124 -2.97 -7.72 -1.81
CA LEU A 124 -3.19 -6.34 -1.35
C LEU A 124 -3.89 -5.49 -2.42
N PHE A 125 -3.54 -5.65 -3.70
CA PHE A 125 -4.19 -4.94 -4.80
C PHE A 125 -5.60 -5.43 -5.09
N GLU A 126 -5.86 -6.72 -4.98
CA GLU A 126 -7.22 -7.28 -5.08
C GLU A 126 -8.12 -6.72 -3.98
N ASN A 127 -7.61 -6.70 -2.74
CA ASN A 127 -8.33 -6.10 -1.62
C ASN A 127 -8.55 -4.60 -1.81
N LEU A 128 -7.56 -3.88 -2.33
CA LEU A 128 -7.67 -2.47 -2.68
C LEU A 128 -8.77 -2.24 -3.72
N THR A 129 -8.83 -3.05 -4.78
CA THR A 129 -9.88 -2.99 -5.81
C THR A 129 -11.26 -3.11 -5.18
N ARG A 130 -11.48 -4.12 -4.33
CA ARG A 130 -12.77 -4.34 -3.67
C ARG A 130 -13.14 -3.21 -2.71
N THR A 131 -12.21 -2.76 -1.88
CA THR A 131 -12.46 -1.67 -0.92
C THR A 131 -12.73 -0.36 -1.62
N THR A 132 -11.99 -0.04 -2.68
CA THR A 132 -12.18 1.17 -3.48
C THR A 132 -13.54 1.15 -4.18
N ALA A 133 -13.92 0.03 -4.79
CA ALA A 133 -15.21 -0.08 -5.45
C ALA A 133 -16.36 0.22 -4.48
N ASN A 134 -16.33 -0.35 -3.29
CA ASN A 134 -17.35 -0.11 -2.27
C ASN A 134 -17.34 1.35 -1.76
N THR A 135 -16.16 1.86 -1.39
CA THR A 135 -16.03 3.20 -0.79
C THR A 135 -16.36 4.30 -1.79
N SER A 136 -15.91 4.17 -3.04
CA SER A 136 -16.20 5.15 -4.08
C SER A 136 -17.66 5.09 -4.54
N THR A 137 -18.30 3.93 -4.50
CA THR A 137 -19.76 3.83 -4.74
C THR A 137 -20.54 4.62 -3.67
N GLN A 138 -20.15 4.50 -2.40
CA GLN A 138 -20.76 5.33 -1.33
C GLN A 138 -20.47 6.84 -1.50
N GLN A 139 -19.27 7.18 -1.94
CA GLN A 139 -18.93 8.58 -2.27
C GLN A 139 -19.83 9.10 -3.40
N PHE A 140 -20.06 8.32 -4.42
CA PHE A 140 -20.95 8.68 -5.53
C PHE A 140 -22.40 8.82 -5.06
N GLU A 141 -22.91 7.91 -4.25
CA GLU A 141 -24.24 8.01 -3.62
C GLU A 141 -24.40 9.35 -2.87
N GLN A 142 -23.43 9.66 -2.03
CA GLN A 142 -23.46 10.92 -1.26
C GLN A 142 -23.42 12.16 -2.15
N ALA A 143 -22.70 12.12 -3.26
CA ALA A 143 -22.65 13.21 -4.22
C ALA A 143 -24.00 13.38 -4.95
N LEU A 144 -24.62 12.28 -5.36
CA LEU A 144 -25.95 12.25 -5.98
C LEU A 144 -27.02 12.79 -5.02
N ASP A 145 -27.08 12.27 -3.78
CA ASP A 145 -28.07 12.72 -2.78
C ASP A 145 -27.91 14.20 -2.44
N ARG A 146 -26.67 14.69 -2.33
CA ARG A 146 -26.40 16.09 -2.06
C ARG A 146 -26.90 16.98 -3.20
N ALA A 147 -26.59 16.61 -4.44
CA ALA A 147 -27.05 17.36 -5.61
C ALA A 147 -28.58 17.38 -5.68
N TRP A 148 -29.25 16.26 -5.49
CA TRP A 148 -30.71 16.18 -5.48
C TRP A 148 -31.35 17.00 -4.35
N MET A 149 -30.81 16.91 -3.11
CA MET A 149 -31.31 17.70 -1.99
C MET A 149 -31.19 19.23 -2.24
N GLN A 150 -30.09 19.65 -2.85
CA GLN A 150 -29.89 21.08 -3.19
C GLN A 150 -30.90 21.58 -4.20
N VAL A 151 -31.22 20.80 -5.22
CA VAL A 151 -32.22 21.13 -6.21
C VAL A 151 -33.65 21.06 -5.64
N SER A 152 -33.98 19.98 -4.95
CA SER A 152 -35.32 19.70 -4.42
C SER A 152 -35.74 20.66 -3.33
N SER A 153 -34.78 21.24 -2.57
CA SER A 153 -35.06 22.28 -1.59
C SER A 153 -35.34 23.66 -2.21
N GLY A 154 -35.12 23.84 -3.52
CA GLY A 154 -35.21 25.11 -4.21
C GLY A 154 -34.09 26.09 -3.88
N ALA A 155 -33.08 25.68 -3.10
CA ALA A 155 -31.98 26.55 -2.69
C ALA A 155 -30.97 26.83 -3.82
N PHE A 156 -30.83 25.88 -4.75
CA PHE A 156 -29.87 25.96 -5.85
C PHE A 156 -30.49 25.54 -7.17
N SER A 157 -30.00 26.15 -8.27
CA SER A 157 -30.29 25.64 -9.60
C SER A 157 -29.62 24.27 -9.82
N HIS A 158 -30.13 23.46 -10.75
CA HIS A 158 -29.53 22.22 -11.16
C HIS A 158 -28.05 22.41 -11.56
N GLN A 159 -27.76 23.48 -12.33
CA GLN A 159 -26.40 23.78 -12.76
C GLN A 159 -25.46 24.08 -11.57
N ASP A 160 -25.96 24.82 -10.56
CA ASP A 160 -25.16 25.13 -9.36
C ASP A 160 -24.92 23.89 -8.51
N ALA A 161 -25.93 23.06 -8.29
CA ALA A 161 -25.81 21.80 -7.55
C ALA A 161 -24.82 20.83 -8.23
N THR A 162 -24.94 20.66 -9.56
CA THR A 162 -24.04 19.89 -10.36
C THR A 162 -22.58 20.40 -10.25
N ARG A 163 -22.40 21.71 -10.45
CA ARG A 163 -21.09 22.35 -10.35
C ARG A 163 -20.45 22.15 -8.96
N MET A 164 -21.22 22.28 -7.89
CA MET A 164 -20.75 22.06 -6.52
C MET A 164 -20.36 20.60 -6.27
N ALA A 165 -21.17 19.64 -6.73
CA ALA A 165 -20.87 18.22 -6.62
C ALA A 165 -19.58 17.85 -7.38
N VAL A 166 -19.43 18.29 -8.63
CA VAL A 166 -18.23 18.05 -9.45
C VAL A 166 -16.99 18.69 -8.80
N LYS A 167 -17.10 19.93 -8.30
CA LYS A 167 -15.98 20.58 -7.58
C LYS A 167 -15.58 19.82 -6.32
N SER A 168 -16.57 19.30 -5.57
CA SER A 168 -16.29 18.50 -4.37
C SER A 168 -15.54 17.21 -4.74
N LEU A 169 -16.00 16.48 -5.75
CA LEU A 169 -15.34 15.27 -6.24
C LEU A 169 -13.91 15.56 -6.71
N ALA A 170 -13.73 16.62 -7.50
CA ALA A 170 -12.40 16.99 -8.01
C ALA A 170 -11.44 17.46 -6.91
N ARG A 171 -11.94 18.13 -5.86
CA ARG A 171 -11.13 18.54 -4.71
C ARG A 171 -10.75 17.37 -3.82
N ASP A 172 -11.71 16.49 -3.57
CA ASP A 172 -11.58 15.43 -2.57
C ASP A 172 -10.92 14.16 -3.13
N GLY A 173 -10.86 14.01 -4.48
CA GLY A 173 -10.33 12.80 -5.13
C GLY A 173 -11.20 11.57 -4.93
N LEU A 174 -10.74 10.40 -5.42
CA LEU A 174 -11.47 9.15 -5.30
C LEU A 174 -11.22 8.50 -3.93
N ALA A 175 -12.29 8.35 -3.15
CA ALA A 175 -12.24 7.65 -1.87
C ALA A 175 -11.96 6.15 -2.08
N SER A 176 -10.88 5.65 -1.50
CA SER A 176 -10.43 4.27 -1.68
C SER A 176 -10.65 3.40 -0.44
N ILE A 177 -10.19 3.83 0.72
CA ILE A 177 -10.34 3.09 1.97
C ILE A 177 -10.96 4.01 3.03
N ARG A 178 -12.07 3.57 3.63
CA ARG A 178 -12.68 4.24 4.78
C ARG A 178 -12.39 3.43 6.05
N TYR A 179 -11.84 4.08 7.04
CA TYR A 179 -11.54 3.49 8.34
C TYR A 179 -12.68 3.69 9.35
N PRO A 180 -12.80 2.83 10.37
CA PRO A 180 -13.79 3.03 11.45
C PRO A 180 -13.65 4.38 12.18
N SER A 181 -12.45 4.97 12.20
CA SER A 181 -12.18 6.30 12.75
C SER A 181 -12.77 7.46 11.93
N GLY A 182 -13.35 7.18 10.75
CA GLY A 182 -13.83 8.19 9.81
C GLY A 182 -12.75 8.71 8.84
N HIS A 183 -11.48 8.35 9.05
CA HIS A 183 -10.40 8.70 8.11
C HIS A 183 -10.62 8.01 6.76
N ILE A 184 -10.28 8.71 5.68
CA ILE A 184 -10.37 8.18 4.31
C ILE A 184 -8.99 8.30 3.66
N ASP A 185 -8.47 7.17 3.17
CA ASP A 185 -7.36 7.19 2.23
C ASP A 185 -7.89 7.34 0.80
N HIS A 186 -7.27 8.24 0.05
CA HIS A 186 -7.48 8.37 -1.39
C HIS A 186 -6.65 7.35 -2.16
N MET A 187 -6.92 7.21 -3.45
CA MET A 187 -6.37 6.16 -4.30
C MET A 187 -4.83 6.14 -4.29
N ASP A 188 -4.19 7.30 -4.45
CA ASP A 188 -2.74 7.42 -4.48
C ASP A 188 -2.08 6.95 -3.17
N VAL A 189 -2.66 7.32 -2.02
CA VAL A 189 -2.19 6.91 -0.69
C VAL A 189 -2.35 5.40 -0.50
N ALA A 190 -3.48 4.86 -0.91
CA ALA A 190 -3.79 3.43 -0.77
C ALA A 190 -2.88 2.56 -1.65
N VAL A 191 -2.68 2.95 -2.92
CA VAL A 191 -1.74 2.30 -3.86
C VAL A 191 -0.31 2.36 -3.32
N ARG A 192 0.13 3.55 -2.91
CA ARG A 192 1.45 3.73 -2.32
C ARG A 192 1.69 2.81 -1.13
N ARG A 193 0.72 2.71 -0.24
CA ARG A 193 0.79 1.83 0.94
C ARG A 193 0.87 0.36 0.54
N ALA A 194 0.07 -0.10 -0.42
CA ALA A 194 0.08 -1.48 -0.87
C ALA A 194 1.46 -1.88 -1.41
N VAL A 195 2.05 -1.07 -2.30
CA VAL A 195 3.39 -1.30 -2.86
C VAL A 195 4.45 -1.30 -1.76
N LEU A 196 4.50 -0.24 -0.95
CA LEU A 196 5.53 -0.12 0.09
C LEU A 196 5.49 -1.29 1.07
N THR A 197 4.30 -1.65 1.54
CA THR A 197 4.14 -2.73 2.50
C THR A 197 4.53 -4.08 1.88
N GLY A 198 3.99 -4.41 0.71
CA GLY A 198 4.23 -5.70 0.06
C GLY A 198 5.71 -5.91 -0.28
N ILE A 199 6.34 -4.94 -0.95
CA ILE A 199 7.74 -5.06 -1.37
C ILE A 199 8.70 -5.06 -0.18
N ASN A 200 8.45 -4.19 0.83
CA ASN A 200 9.31 -4.14 2.00
C ASN A 200 9.24 -5.44 2.81
N GLN A 201 8.05 -5.96 3.05
CA GLN A 201 7.86 -7.23 3.76
C GLN A 201 8.51 -8.40 3.03
N ALA A 202 8.36 -8.49 1.72
CA ALA A 202 9.02 -9.53 0.92
C ALA A 202 10.55 -9.41 1.01
N SER A 203 11.11 -8.20 0.90
CA SER A 203 12.56 -7.99 1.01
C SER A 203 13.11 -8.36 2.39
N LEU A 204 12.40 -7.98 3.47
CA LEU A 204 12.77 -8.35 4.84
C LEU A 204 12.73 -9.87 5.04
N LYS A 205 11.70 -10.55 4.49
CA LYS A 205 11.59 -12.00 4.58
C LYS A 205 12.68 -12.72 3.80
N MET A 206 13.13 -12.18 2.68
CA MET A 206 14.29 -12.72 1.94
C MET A 206 15.58 -12.59 2.75
N THR A 207 15.84 -11.45 3.38
CA THR A 207 16.99 -11.26 4.28
C THR A 207 16.93 -12.24 5.46
N GLU A 208 15.76 -12.40 6.07
CA GLU A 208 15.54 -13.33 7.18
C GLU A 208 15.82 -14.78 6.75
N THR A 209 15.30 -15.20 5.60
CA THR A 209 15.48 -16.55 5.08
C THR A 209 16.96 -16.84 4.75
N LEU A 210 17.65 -15.87 4.13
CA LEU A 210 19.09 -16.02 3.90
C LEU A 210 19.85 -16.10 5.22
N ALA A 211 19.47 -15.31 6.23
CA ALA A 211 20.08 -15.37 7.55
C ALA A 211 19.84 -16.74 8.24
N ASP A 212 18.68 -17.37 8.04
CA ASP A 212 18.41 -18.72 8.50
C ASP A 212 19.35 -19.75 7.83
N GLU A 213 19.49 -19.69 6.51
CA GLU A 213 20.39 -20.57 5.75
C GLU A 213 21.87 -20.38 6.15
N MET A 214 22.25 -19.17 6.53
CA MET A 214 23.60 -18.85 6.97
C MET A 214 23.85 -19.05 8.47
N GLY A 215 22.83 -19.44 9.25
CA GLY A 215 22.92 -19.57 10.70
C GLY A 215 23.20 -18.23 11.43
N CYS A 216 22.84 -17.11 10.82
CA CYS A 216 23.08 -15.76 11.35
C CYS A 216 21.92 -15.29 12.22
N ASP A 217 22.16 -15.09 13.52
CA ASP A 217 21.14 -14.61 14.46
C ASP A 217 21.03 -13.09 14.50
N LEU A 218 22.13 -12.36 14.24
CA LEU A 218 22.19 -10.94 14.44
C LEU A 218 21.88 -10.15 13.16
N VAL A 219 21.09 -9.10 13.34
CA VAL A 219 20.77 -8.15 12.26
C VAL A 219 20.88 -6.71 12.75
N GLU A 220 21.30 -5.82 11.87
CA GLU A 220 21.27 -4.37 12.10
C GLU A 220 20.09 -3.76 11.36
N VAL A 221 19.29 -2.96 12.06
CA VAL A 221 18.15 -2.22 11.46
C VAL A 221 18.66 -0.91 10.88
N THR A 222 18.24 -0.61 9.65
CA THR A 222 18.62 0.63 8.96
C THR A 222 18.10 1.87 9.70
N ALA A 223 18.79 3.00 9.53
CA ALA A 223 18.38 4.29 10.06
C ALA A 223 18.13 5.31 8.94
N HIS A 224 17.17 6.21 9.15
CA HIS A 224 16.93 7.34 8.27
C HIS A 224 16.33 8.54 9.00
N ALA A 225 16.56 9.74 8.48
CA ALA A 225 15.89 10.95 8.96
C ALA A 225 14.38 10.88 8.72
N GLY A 226 13.59 11.37 9.67
CA GLY A 226 12.12 11.34 9.58
C GLY A 226 11.52 9.97 9.88
N ALA A 227 12.19 9.14 10.67
CA ALA A 227 11.60 7.95 11.25
C ALA A 227 10.37 8.32 12.08
N ARG A 228 9.33 7.48 12.01
CA ARG A 228 8.11 7.69 12.79
C ARG A 228 8.44 7.75 14.29
N THR A 229 7.86 8.72 14.98
CA THR A 229 7.85 8.80 16.44
C THR A 229 6.51 8.29 16.98
N GLY A 230 6.51 7.74 18.18
CA GLY A 230 5.29 7.15 18.75
C GLY A 230 5.52 6.55 20.13
N VAL A 231 4.76 5.52 20.47
CA VAL A 231 4.88 4.80 21.74
C VAL A 231 5.23 3.33 21.49
N GLY A 232 6.19 2.81 22.23
CA GLY A 232 6.61 1.41 22.13
C GLY A 232 7.16 1.08 20.74
N VAL A 233 6.72 -0.02 20.14
CA VAL A 233 7.20 -0.49 18.82
C VAL A 233 6.83 0.44 17.67
N ALA A 234 5.83 1.32 17.87
CA ALA A 234 5.46 2.32 16.87
C ALA A 234 6.40 3.54 16.84
N ASP A 235 7.32 3.65 17.79
CA ASP A 235 8.40 4.64 17.78
C ASP A 235 9.61 4.08 17.02
N HIS A 236 9.64 4.28 15.71
CA HIS A 236 10.71 3.79 14.88
C HIS A 236 12.03 4.50 15.13
N SER A 237 11.99 5.73 15.65
CA SER A 237 13.21 6.48 16.00
C SER A 237 13.96 5.86 17.18
N ALA A 238 13.26 5.15 18.05
CA ALA A 238 13.84 4.55 19.24
C ALA A 238 14.67 3.29 18.95
N TRP A 239 14.34 2.55 17.89
CA TRP A 239 14.96 1.26 17.60
C TRP A 239 15.76 1.20 16.27
N GLN A 240 15.71 2.21 15.41
CA GLN A 240 16.52 2.25 14.20
C GLN A 240 18.02 2.34 14.48
N GLY A 241 18.84 1.86 13.53
CA GLY A 241 20.32 1.95 13.62
C GLY A 241 20.93 1.14 14.74
N LYS A 242 20.25 0.06 15.19
CA LYS A 242 20.72 -0.79 16.28
C LYS A 242 20.75 -2.25 15.84
N VAL A 243 21.57 -3.03 16.54
CA VAL A 243 21.71 -4.47 16.33
C VAL A 243 20.76 -5.25 17.25
N TYR A 244 20.14 -6.28 16.69
CA TYR A 244 19.15 -7.13 17.36
C TYR A 244 19.41 -8.61 17.11
N SER A 245 19.00 -9.45 18.07
CA SER A 245 18.93 -10.90 17.93
C SER A 245 17.58 -11.30 17.34
N ARG A 246 17.60 -12.09 16.27
CA ARG A 246 16.39 -12.65 15.64
C ARG A 246 15.76 -13.74 16.51
N SER A 247 16.58 -14.60 17.14
CA SER A 247 16.12 -15.60 18.09
C SER A 247 15.62 -15.01 19.41
N GLY A 248 16.05 -13.79 19.75
CA GLY A 248 15.74 -13.15 21.02
C GLY A 248 16.52 -13.74 22.23
N THR A 249 17.45 -14.65 22.00
CA THR A 249 18.18 -15.37 23.07
C THR A 249 19.62 -14.91 23.26
N HIS A 250 20.09 -13.98 22.44
CA HIS A 250 21.47 -13.51 22.49
C HIS A 250 21.75 -12.67 23.76
N ARG A 251 22.87 -12.92 24.44
CA ARG A 251 23.20 -12.28 25.73
C ARG A 251 23.41 -10.77 25.65
N LYS A 252 23.99 -10.28 24.55
CA LYS A 252 24.39 -8.87 24.36
C LYS A 252 23.34 -8.05 23.60
N TYR A 253 22.64 -8.66 22.65
CA TYR A 253 21.72 -7.96 21.76
C TYR A 253 20.27 -8.29 22.08
N PRO A 254 19.40 -7.28 22.17
CA PRO A 254 17.99 -7.50 22.51
C PRO A 254 17.22 -8.16 21.36
N SER A 255 16.07 -8.72 21.69
CA SER A 255 15.16 -9.36 20.72
C SER A 255 14.68 -8.37 19.66
N LEU A 256 14.81 -8.76 18.38
CA LEU A 256 14.28 -8.01 17.25
C LEU A 256 12.77 -7.82 17.38
N VAL A 257 12.04 -8.91 17.63
CA VAL A 257 10.57 -8.89 17.68
C VAL A 257 10.07 -8.03 18.83
N GLU A 258 10.62 -8.22 20.05
CA GLU A 258 10.14 -7.48 21.24
C GLU A 258 10.42 -5.97 21.14
N LYS A 259 11.57 -5.58 20.59
CA LYS A 259 11.98 -4.17 20.56
C LYS A 259 11.44 -3.41 19.37
N THR A 260 11.29 -4.06 18.23
CA THR A 260 10.88 -3.38 16.99
C THR A 260 9.46 -3.71 16.56
N GLY A 261 8.82 -4.71 17.18
CA GLY A 261 7.52 -5.21 16.74
C GLY A 261 7.54 -5.83 15.35
N TYR A 262 8.68 -6.40 14.92
CA TYR A 262 8.80 -7.07 13.62
C TYR A 262 7.68 -8.08 13.41
N GLY A 263 7.01 -8.00 12.27
CA GLY A 263 5.84 -8.82 11.94
C GLY A 263 4.49 -8.23 12.41
N THR A 264 4.48 -7.05 13.06
CA THR A 264 3.24 -6.36 13.45
C THR A 264 3.00 -5.11 12.58
N GLY A 265 1.74 -4.68 12.48
CA GLY A 265 1.37 -3.50 11.69
C GLY A 265 2.10 -2.20 12.07
N PRO A 266 2.21 -1.83 13.37
CA PRO A 266 2.91 -0.61 13.78
C PRO A 266 4.44 -0.72 13.84
N GLY A 267 5.01 -1.92 13.78
CA GLY A 267 6.44 -2.19 13.98
C GLY A 267 7.27 -2.20 12.68
N LEU A 268 8.45 -2.80 12.79
CA LEU A 268 9.40 -2.97 11.69
C LEU A 268 8.79 -3.83 10.57
N GLY A 269 8.87 -3.34 9.33
CA GLY A 269 8.25 -3.99 8.16
C GLY A 269 6.73 -3.88 8.12
N GLY A 270 6.10 -3.18 9.07
CA GLY A 270 4.67 -2.93 9.09
C GLY A 270 4.23 -1.79 8.16
N TRP A 271 3.06 -1.21 8.45
CA TRP A 271 2.43 -0.20 7.59
C TRP A 271 3.30 1.04 7.35
N ASN A 272 3.58 1.34 6.09
CA ASN A 272 4.43 2.47 5.66
C ASN A 272 5.82 2.49 6.30
N CYS A 273 6.32 1.36 6.79
CA CYS A 273 7.67 1.27 7.32
C CYS A 273 8.69 1.38 6.17
N ARG A 274 9.70 2.23 6.34
CA ARG A 274 10.80 2.41 5.38
C ARG A 274 12.11 1.80 5.87
N HIS A 275 12.08 1.15 7.04
CA HIS A 275 13.23 0.45 7.58
C HIS A 275 13.33 -0.93 6.98
N SER A 276 14.56 -1.36 6.75
CA SER A 276 14.95 -2.74 6.50
C SER A 276 15.98 -3.16 7.53
N PHE A 277 16.41 -4.39 7.48
CA PHE A 277 17.56 -4.86 8.23
C PHE A 277 18.48 -5.70 7.33
N PHE A 278 19.68 -5.93 7.78
CA PHE A 278 20.70 -6.70 7.09
C PHE A 278 21.52 -7.52 8.09
N PRO A 279 22.22 -8.59 7.66
CA PRO A 279 23.02 -9.40 8.56
C PRO A 279 24.09 -8.57 9.28
N PHE A 280 24.23 -8.80 10.58
CA PHE A 280 25.31 -8.25 11.38
C PHE A 280 26.22 -9.37 11.86
N ILE A 281 27.51 -9.26 11.57
CA ILE A 281 28.53 -10.24 11.97
C ILE A 281 29.55 -9.54 12.84
N GLU A 282 29.68 -9.96 14.10
CA GLU A 282 30.61 -9.36 15.04
C GLU A 282 32.05 -9.41 14.52
N GLY A 283 32.69 -8.26 14.50
CA GLY A 283 34.06 -8.09 14.01
C GLY A 283 34.20 -7.77 12.53
N PHE A 284 33.11 -7.76 11.75
CA PHE A 284 33.11 -7.46 10.31
C PHE A 284 32.12 -6.35 9.91
N SER A 285 31.33 -5.87 10.84
CA SER A 285 30.30 -4.81 10.58
C SER A 285 30.70 -3.50 11.22
#